data_5b74cb041967e467da1679b4f2ada35a
#
_entry.id   5b74cb041967e467da1679b4f2ada35a
#
_cell.length_a   1.000
_cell.length_b   1.000
_cell.length_c   1.000
_cell.angle_alpha   90.00
_cell.angle_beta   90.00
_cell.angle_gamma   90.00
#
_symmetry.space_group_name_H-M   'P 1'
#
loop_
_entity.id
_entity.type
_entity.pdbx_description
1 polymer ?
#
loop_
_entity_poly.entity_id
_entity_poly.type
_entity_poly.pdbx_seq_one_letter_code
_entity_poly.pdbx_strand_id
1 'polypeptide(L)'
;MSAVTAHVLDAAIAWQLCLDSGVATASERQAFATWLAADAEHVRVWQQLGGLDQQLASANHAAARHALLHSAAVRQQRTRLGGGVFSLFLIGALALGLQQQRPLTDYLADAMTASGEQRDLNLADRSLVRLNSHSAVDIDFTGSERRLYLRSGEILVQTAHGDPRPFVVDTPQGRLRALGTRFLVRREGAATRLIVLQAAVAAQPRANPGEQVINAGEQVLMQADGLGEPASAPSGADAWSRGMLVVENQRLGDLLATLGEYRHGYLGVDPRIADLRISGSFPLHDSDRALAALPPSLPVRIERHTGWWVRVVPQQAPAN
;
A
#
# COMPACT_ATOMS: atom_id res chain seq x y z
N MET A 1 -30.92 -15.00 -1.60
CA MET A 1 -30.10 -13.77 -1.53
C MET A 1 -28.88 -14.02 -2.42
N SER A 2 -28.87 -13.47 -3.64
CA SER A 2 -27.72 -13.61 -4.52
C SER A 2 -26.52 -12.89 -3.90
N ALA A 3 -25.37 -13.56 -3.84
CA ALA A 3 -24.12 -12.98 -3.36
C ALA A 3 -23.80 -11.77 -4.26
N VAL A 4 -23.62 -10.60 -3.65
CA VAL A 4 -23.15 -9.40 -4.33
C VAL A 4 -21.74 -9.71 -4.84
N THR A 5 -21.50 -9.52 -6.13
CA THR A 5 -20.18 -9.73 -6.70
C THR A 5 -19.22 -8.71 -6.09
N ALA A 6 -18.14 -9.16 -5.44
CA ALA A 6 -17.17 -8.29 -4.76
C ALA A 6 -16.71 -7.12 -5.64
N HIS A 7 -16.55 -7.36 -6.92
CA HIS A 7 -16.20 -6.35 -7.93
C HIS A 7 -17.22 -5.20 -8.07
N VAL A 8 -18.55 -5.49 -7.97
CA VAL A 8 -19.60 -4.46 -8.06
C VAL A 8 -19.63 -3.61 -6.80
N LEU A 9 -19.36 -4.21 -5.65
CA LEU A 9 -19.28 -3.50 -4.37
C LEU A 9 -18.07 -2.55 -4.35
N ASP A 10 -16.90 -3.01 -4.79
CA ASP A 10 -15.69 -2.19 -4.88
C ASP A 10 -15.88 -1.00 -5.84
N ALA A 11 -16.57 -1.24 -6.96
CA ALA A 11 -16.93 -0.21 -7.91
C ALA A 11 -17.85 0.85 -7.30
N ALA A 12 -18.87 0.43 -6.58
CA ALA A 12 -19.81 1.33 -5.93
C ALA A 12 -19.13 2.20 -4.85
N ILE A 13 -18.25 1.61 -4.05
CA ILE A 13 -17.46 2.34 -3.04
C ILE A 13 -16.55 3.40 -3.70
N ALA A 14 -15.88 3.04 -4.81
CA ALA A 14 -15.04 3.97 -5.55
C ALA A 14 -15.84 5.16 -6.11
N TRP A 15 -17.04 4.91 -6.64
CA TRP A 15 -17.94 5.98 -7.08
C TRP A 15 -18.41 6.87 -5.93
N GLN A 16 -18.72 6.28 -4.77
CA GLN A 16 -19.09 7.01 -3.57
C GLN A 16 -17.98 8.01 -3.16
N LEU A 17 -16.75 7.51 -3.04
CA LEU A 17 -15.59 8.35 -2.68
C LEU A 17 -15.34 9.47 -3.71
N CYS A 18 -15.49 9.17 -5.02
CA CYS A 18 -15.35 10.16 -6.09
C CYS A 18 -16.38 11.28 -5.98
N LEU A 19 -17.65 10.94 -5.76
CA LEU A 19 -18.75 11.91 -5.67
C LEU A 19 -18.70 12.74 -4.39
N ASP A 20 -18.30 12.12 -3.28
CA ASP A 20 -18.19 12.77 -1.96
C ASP A 20 -16.95 13.67 -1.82
N SER A 21 -15.96 13.53 -2.71
CA SER A 21 -14.77 14.39 -2.73
C SER A 21 -15.07 15.88 -2.97
N GLY A 22 -16.28 16.20 -3.47
CA GLY A 22 -16.70 17.56 -3.79
C GLY A 22 -16.07 18.16 -5.05
N VAL A 23 -15.11 17.46 -5.69
CA VAL A 23 -14.40 17.92 -6.90
C VAL A 23 -14.72 17.08 -8.15
N ALA A 24 -15.75 16.21 -8.07
CA ALA A 24 -16.17 15.38 -9.20
C ALA A 24 -16.54 16.24 -10.43
N THR A 25 -15.90 15.97 -11.55
CA THR A 25 -16.11 16.66 -12.82
C THR A 25 -17.44 16.27 -13.47
N ALA A 26 -17.92 17.06 -14.44
CA ALA A 26 -19.12 16.72 -15.22
C ALA A 26 -18.96 15.38 -15.98
N SER A 27 -17.76 15.10 -16.49
CA SER A 27 -17.43 13.83 -17.16
C SER A 27 -17.53 12.64 -16.23
N GLU A 28 -17.06 12.76 -14.99
CA GLU A 28 -17.13 11.69 -13.98
C GLU A 28 -18.57 11.41 -13.55
N ARG A 29 -19.39 12.44 -13.39
CA ARG A 29 -20.83 12.25 -13.09
C ARG A 29 -21.55 11.56 -14.23
N GLN A 30 -21.19 11.83 -15.47
CA GLN A 30 -21.78 11.15 -16.63
C GLN A 30 -21.31 9.68 -16.73
N ALA A 31 -20.02 9.41 -16.45
CA ALA A 31 -19.50 8.06 -16.39
C ALA A 31 -20.15 7.25 -15.26
N PHE A 32 -20.40 7.85 -14.11
CA PHE A 32 -21.18 7.23 -13.03
C PHE A 32 -22.59 6.88 -13.47
N ALA A 33 -23.31 7.79 -14.12
CA ALA A 33 -24.65 7.52 -14.62
C ALA A 33 -24.67 6.35 -15.63
N THR A 34 -23.67 6.29 -16.49
CA THR A 34 -23.50 5.19 -17.47
C THR A 34 -23.22 3.86 -16.73
N TRP A 35 -22.35 3.86 -15.72
CA TRP A 35 -22.08 2.69 -14.91
C TRP A 35 -23.34 2.20 -14.17
N LEU A 36 -24.11 3.13 -13.59
CA LEU A 36 -25.32 2.81 -12.86
C LEU A 36 -26.40 2.21 -13.78
N ALA A 37 -26.46 2.67 -15.03
CA ALA A 37 -27.43 2.16 -16.04
C ALA A 37 -26.98 0.84 -16.68
N ALA A 38 -25.75 0.40 -16.52
CA ALA A 38 -25.19 -0.76 -17.20
C ALA A 38 -25.72 -2.10 -16.68
N ASP A 39 -26.07 -2.19 -15.38
CA ASP A 39 -26.59 -3.42 -14.76
C ASP A 39 -27.51 -3.11 -13.58
N ALA A 40 -28.57 -3.90 -13.42
CA ALA A 40 -29.50 -3.82 -12.28
C ALA A 40 -28.83 -4.14 -10.93
N GLU A 41 -27.74 -4.90 -10.93
CA GLU A 41 -26.93 -5.18 -9.73
C GLU A 41 -26.20 -3.92 -9.27
N HIS A 42 -25.70 -3.08 -10.19
CA HIS A 42 -25.09 -1.79 -9.86
C HIS A 42 -26.06 -0.86 -9.14
N VAL A 43 -27.29 -0.75 -9.64
CA VAL A 43 -28.35 0.06 -9.00
C VAL A 43 -28.65 -0.46 -7.59
N ARG A 44 -28.79 -1.77 -7.43
CA ARG A 44 -29.10 -2.41 -6.14
C ARG A 44 -27.99 -2.15 -5.11
N VAL A 45 -26.73 -2.39 -5.49
CA VAL A 45 -25.56 -2.16 -4.62
C VAL A 45 -25.42 -0.67 -4.27
N TRP A 46 -25.64 0.22 -5.26
CA TRP A 46 -25.60 1.65 -5.04
C TRP A 46 -26.71 2.13 -4.08
N GLN A 47 -27.92 1.62 -4.21
CA GLN A 47 -29.03 1.93 -3.29
C GLN A 47 -28.76 1.42 -1.87
N GLN A 48 -28.10 0.28 -1.72
CA GLN A 48 -27.70 -0.23 -0.41
C GLN A 48 -26.64 0.66 0.25
N LEU A 49 -25.68 1.20 -0.52
CA LEU A 49 -24.69 2.16 -0.05
C LEU A 49 -25.30 3.55 0.22
N GLY A 50 -26.09 4.08 -0.71
CA GLY A 50 -26.69 5.42 -0.60
C GLY A 50 -27.79 5.55 0.46
N GLY A 51 -28.48 4.45 0.78
CA GLY A 51 -29.41 4.39 1.92
C GLY A 51 -28.70 4.59 3.28
N LEU A 52 -27.42 4.29 3.34
CA LEU A 52 -26.56 4.55 4.50
C LEU A 52 -26.19 6.02 4.61
N ASP A 53 -25.94 6.72 3.50
CA ASP A 53 -25.57 8.14 3.49
C ASP A 53 -26.73 9.05 3.89
N GLN A 54 -27.96 8.75 3.46
CA GLN A 54 -29.14 9.50 3.88
C GLN A 54 -29.43 9.35 5.39
N GLN A 55 -29.15 8.18 5.96
CA GLN A 55 -29.25 7.98 7.41
C GLN A 55 -28.14 8.68 8.18
N LEU A 56 -26.92 8.78 7.61
CA LEU A 56 -25.79 9.50 8.18
C LEU A 56 -25.90 11.02 8.02
N ALA A 57 -26.38 11.52 6.90
CA ALA A 57 -26.62 12.94 6.67
C ALA A 57 -27.71 13.51 7.60
N SER A 58 -28.77 12.75 7.86
CA SER A 58 -29.79 13.13 8.83
C SER A 58 -29.32 13.08 10.29
N ALA A 59 -28.30 12.28 10.61
CA ALA A 59 -27.69 12.19 11.94
C ALA A 59 -26.67 13.30 12.21
N ASN A 60 -25.96 13.80 11.18
CA ASN A 60 -24.82 14.71 11.37
C ASN A 60 -25.17 16.18 11.54
N HIS A 61 -26.38 16.64 11.21
CA HIS A 61 -26.72 18.08 11.36
C HIS A 61 -27.37 18.46 12.68
N ALA A 62 -27.86 17.53 13.47
CA ALA A 62 -28.48 17.83 14.78
C ALA A 62 -27.63 17.39 15.98
N ALA A 63 -26.91 16.26 15.88
CA ALA A 63 -26.25 15.68 17.06
C ALA A 63 -24.85 16.25 17.35
N ALA A 64 -24.09 16.64 16.34
CA ALA A 64 -22.73 17.13 16.53
C ALA A 64 -22.66 18.55 17.13
N ARG A 65 -23.66 19.39 16.90
CA ARG A 65 -23.74 20.73 17.53
C ARG A 65 -24.25 20.69 18.98
N HIS A 66 -25.10 19.74 19.33
CA HIS A 66 -25.64 19.62 20.70
C HIS A 66 -24.73 18.84 21.65
N ALA A 67 -23.90 17.93 21.18
CA ALA A 67 -23.00 17.16 22.03
C ALA A 67 -21.83 17.98 22.60
N LEU A 68 -21.48 19.10 21.97
CA LEU A 68 -20.42 19.99 22.44
C LEU A 68 -20.91 21.08 23.42
N LEU A 69 -22.22 21.28 23.60
CA LEU A 69 -22.74 22.40 24.39
C LEU A 69 -23.52 22.00 25.65
N HIS A 70 -23.91 20.75 25.85
CA HIS A 70 -24.66 20.34 27.03
C HIS A 70 -24.29 18.95 27.52
N SER A 71 -23.20 18.88 28.26
CA SER A 71 -22.96 17.80 29.21
C SER A 71 -23.65 18.15 30.53
N ALA A 72 -24.95 18.02 30.59
CA ALA A 72 -25.68 17.83 31.85
C ALA A 72 -27.18 17.58 31.58
N ALA A 73 -27.67 16.55 32.19
CA ALA A 73 -29.05 16.22 32.52
C ALA A 73 -29.84 15.27 31.61
N VAL A 74 -29.95 14.07 32.13
CA VAL A 74 -31.17 13.31 32.46
C VAL A 74 -31.82 12.40 31.41
N ARG A 75 -31.53 11.11 31.57
CA ARG A 75 -32.47 9.99 31.89
C ARG A 75 -33.76 9.84 31.09
N GLN A 76 -33.89 8.62 30.55
CA GLN A 76 -35.08 7.79 30.35
C GLN A 76 -35.81 7.93 29.02
N GLN A 77 -35.62 6.98 28.10
CA GLN A 77 -36.63 5.93 27.90
C GLN A 77 -36.17 4.88 26.92
N ARG A 78 -36.48 3.64 27.21
CA ARG A 78 -36.21 2.37 26.55
C ARG A 78 -36.71 2.36 25.09
N THR A 79 -36.01 1.55 24.29
CA THR A 79 -36.27 1.03 22.94
C THR A 79 -35.50 1.69 21.81
N ARG A 80 -34.20 1.39 21.68
CA ARG A 80 -33.43 1.44 20.42
C ARG A 80 -32.13 0.65 20.57
N LEU A 81 -32.22 -0.62 20.94
CA LEU A 81 -31.08 -1.55 21.01
C LEU A 81 -30.49 -1.95 19.63
N GLY A 82 -31.15 -1.59 18.52
CA GLY A 82 -30.68 -1.95 17.18
C GLY A 82 -29.67 -0.98 16.54
N GLY A 83 -29.77 0.32 16.85
CA GLY A 83 -28.93 1.36 16.20
C GLY A 83 -27.50 1.43 16.72
N GLY A 84 -27.30 1.19 18.02
CA GLY A 84 -25.94 1.26 18.62
C GLY A 84 -25.03 0.10 18.22
N VAL A 85 -25.59 -1.10 18.09
CA VAL A 85 -24.83 -2.30 17.66
C VAL A 85 -24.43 -2.19 16.19
N PHE A 86 -25.31 -1.64 15.35
CA PHE A 86 -25.03 -1.44 13.92
C PHE A 86 -23.98 -0.34 13.69
N SER A 87 -24.02 0.77 14.44
CA SER A 87 -22.96 1.80 14.40
C SER A 87 -21.61 1.27 14.85
N LEU A 88 -21.57 0.46 15.91
CA LEU A 88 -20.34 -0.21 16.37
C LEU A 88 -19.82 -1.21 15.33
N PHE A 89 -20.71 -1.91 14.64
CA PHE A 89 -20.33 -2.83 13.57
C PHE A 89 -19.79 -2.09 12.34
N LEU A 90 -20.36 -0.95 11.98
CA LEU A 90 -19.91 -0.09 10.87
C LEU A 90 -18.56 0.56 11.18
N ILE A 91 -18.38 1.08 12.41
CA ILE A 91 -17.08 1.61 12.88
C ILE A 91 -16.05 0.49 12.93
N GLY A 92 -16.43 -0.70 13.37
CA GLY A 92 -15.57 -1.90 13.36
C GLY A 92 -15.20 -2.35 11.96
N ALA A 93 -16.15 -2.36 11.01
CA ALA A 93 -15.90 -2.71 9.61
C ALA A 93 -15.06 -1.64 8.89
N LEU A 94 -15.28 -0.35 9.17
CA LEU A 94 -14.46 0.74 8.67
C LEU A 94 -13.05 0.69 9.26
N ALA A 95 -12.91 0.42 10.56
CA ALA A 95 -11.63 0.25 11.22
C ALA A 95 -10.89 -0.99 10.69
N LEU A 96 -11.60 -2.11 10.44
CA LEU A 96 -11.04 -3.30 9.81
C LEU A 96 -10.63 -3.04 8.35
N GLY A 97 -11.41 -2.28 7.59
CA GLY A 97 -11.07 -1.88 6.22
C GLY A 97 -9.84 -0.96 6.17
N LEU A 98 -9.75 -0.01 7.08
CA LEU A 98 -8.58 0.87 7.25
C LEU A 98 -7.36 0.07 7.75
N GLN A 99 -7.57 -0.93 8.60
CA GLN A 99 -6.51 -1.79 9.12
C GLN A 99 -5.96 -2.75 8.05
N GLN A 100 -6.75 -3.09 7.01
CA GLN A 100 -6.24 -3.84 5.85
C GLN A 100 -5.35 -2.98 4.94
N GLN A 101 -5.53 -1.67 4.93
CA GLN A 101 -4.67 -0.77 4.16
C GLN A 101 -3.40 -0.36 4.91
N ARG A 102 -3.49 -0.12 6.24
CA ARG A 102 -2.35 0.16 7.13
C ARG A 102 -2.67 -0.23 8.58
N PRO A 103 -1.77 -0.91 9.29
CA PRO A 103 -1.89 -1.10 10.72
C PRO A 103 -1.95 0.26 11.43
N LEU A 104 -2.90 0.43 12.37
CA LEU A 104 -3.01 1.67 13.16
C LEU A 104 -1.72 2.01 13.91
N THR A 105 -0.90 1.00 14.20
CA THR A 105 0.42 1.15 14.82
C THR A 105 1.42 1.93 13.96
N ASP A 106 1.26 1.94 12.62
CA ASP A 106 2.17 2.66 11.72
C ASP A 106 2.03 4.18 11.87
N TYR A 107 0.84 4.67 12.29
CA TYR A 107 0.64 6.10 12.58
C TYR A 107 1.39 6.60 13.83
N LEU A 108 1.92 5.69 14.64
CA LEU A 108 2.76 6.00 15.79
C LEU A 108 4.26 5.89 15.49
N ALA A 109 4.64 5.70 14.23
CA ALA A 109 6.03 5.63 13.81
C ALA A 109 6.69 7.02 13.82
N ASP A 110 7.99 7.07 14.10
CA ASP A 110 8.77 8.33 14.11
C ASP A 110 8.87 8.95 12.71
N ALA A 111 8.85 8.11 11.67
CA ALA A 111 8.81 8.56 10.28
C ALA A 111 7.93 7.63 9.42
N MET A 112 7.09 8.24 8.57
CA MET A 112 6.22 7.53 7.66
C MET A 112 6.09 8.23 6.32
N THR A 113 5.67 7.48 5.29
CA THR A 113 5.39 7.98 3.93
C THR A 113 3.99 7.59 3.49
N ALA A 114 3.33 8.45 2.72
CA ALA A 114 2.05 8.19 2.08
C ALA A 114 2.22 7.38 0.78
N SER A 115 1.08 7.08 0.08
CA SER A 115 1.10 6.48 -1.26
C SER A 115 1.84 7.38 -2.24
N GLY A 116 2.84 6.84 -2.94
CA GLY A 116 3.68 7.56 -3.90
C GLY A 116 4.71 8.52 -3.27
N GLU A 117 4.68 8.72 -1.96
CA GLU A 117 5.65 9.54 -1.26
C GLU A 117 6.95 8.77 -1.02
N GLN A 118 8.08 9.44 -1.23
CA GLN A 118 9.41 9.00 -0.83
C GLN A 118 10.04 10.06 0.05
N ARG A 119 10.79 9.65 1.08
CA ARG A 119 11.35 10.57 2.05
C ARG A 119 12.75 10.17 2.46
N ASP A 120 13.68 11.15 2.45
CA ASP A 120 15.03 10.98 2.94
C ASP A 120 15.13 11.38 4.40
N LEU A 121 15.74 10.52 5.22
CA LEU A 121 16.08 10.76 6.60
C LEU A 121 17.58 10.78 6.75
N ASN A 122 18.13 11.92 7.19
CA ASN A 122 19.52 12.04 7.63
C ASN A 122 19.55 11.76 9.14
N LEU A 123 20.12 10.64 9.52
CA LEU A 123 20.18 10.23 10.93
C LEU A 123 21.31 10.95 11.67
N ALA A 124 21.28 10.89 13.01
CA ALA A 124 22.23 11.59 13.87
C ALA A 124 23.70 11.15 13.66
N ASP A 125 23.90 9.91 13.22
CA ASP A 125 25.22 9.33 12.88
C ASP A 125 25.65 9.63 11.43
N ARG A 126 24.88 10.43 10.68
CA ARG A 126 25.03 10.74 9.26
C ARG A 126 24.71 9.58 8.31
N SER A 127 24.13 8.48 8.81
CA SER A 127 23.56 7.47 7.93
C SER A 127 22.35 8.06 7.19
N LEU A 128 22.18 7.64 5.93
CA LEU A 128 21.05 8.03 5.10
C LEU A 128 20.07 6.87 5.02
N VAL A 129 18.81 7.14 5.32
CA VAL A 129 17.70 6.20 5.14
C VAL A 129 16.67 6.84 4.22
N ARG A 130 16.40 6.21 3.09
CA ARG A 130 15.32 6.62 2.20
C ARG A 130 14.14 5.68 2.39
N LEU A 131 13.00 6.26 2.75
CA LEU A 131 11.72 5.55 2.84
C LEU A 131 11.06 5.54 1.47
N ASN A 132 10.57 4.36 1.07
CA ASN A 132 9.76 4.19 -0.13
C ASN A 132 8.27 4.47 0.18
N SER A 133 7.41 4.37 -0.83
CA SER A 133 5.95 4.46 -0.68
C SER A 133 5.44 3.53 0.43
N HIS A 134 4.46 3.98 1.22
CA HIS A 134 3.82 3.18 2.27
C HIS A 134 4.75 2.63 3.34
N SER A 135 5.82 3.34 3.70
CA SER A 135 6.79 2.89 4.71
C SER A 135 6.57 3.57 6.06
N ALA A 136 6.88 2.84 7.13
CA ALA A 136 6.84 3.34 8.50
C ALA A 136 8.02 2.77 9.30
N VAL A 137 8.77 3.64 9.98
CA VAL A 137 10.02 3.34 10.69
C VAL A 137 10.06 4.03 12.03
N ASP A 138 10.48 3.30 13.08
CA ASP A 138 10.92 3.89 14.35
C ASP A 138 12.44 4.00 14.39
N ILE A 139 12.94 5.01 15.08
CA ILE A 139 14.38 5.32 15.21
C ILE A 139 14.74 5.26 16.69
N ASP A 140 15.53 4.28 17.09
CA ASP A 140 15.98 4.08 18.47
C ASP A 140 17.50 4.01 18.53
N PHE A 141 18.14 5.17 18.68
CA PHE A 141 19.61 5.28 18.82
C PHE A 141 19.98 5.35 20.29
N THR A 142 20.46 4.25 20.82
CA THR A 142 20.93 4.14 22.21
C THR A 142 22.43 4.34 22.31
N GLY A 143 22.97 4.27 23.54
CA GLY A 143 24.43 4.26 23.78
C GLY A 143 25.15 3.05 23.19
N SER A 144 24.48 1.92 22.99
CA SER A 144 25.06 0.64 22.55
C SER A 144 24.82 0.29 21.09
N GLU A 145 23.75 0.77 20.46
CA GLU A 145 23.41 0.46 19.08
C GLU A 145 22.63 1.58 18.39
N ARG A 146 22.65 1.57 17.05
CA ARG A 146 21.88 2.42 16.15
C ARG A 146 20.79 1.57 15.54
N ARG A 147 19.59 1.59 16.12
CA ARG A 147 18.49 0.71 15.74
C ARG A 147 17.44 1.46 14.95
N LEU A 148 16.98 0.84 13.85
CA LEU A 148 15.75 1.15 13.17
C LEU A 148 14.79 -0.03 13.32
N TYR A 149 13.50 0.24 13.51
CA TYR A 149 12.47 -0.79 13.44
C TYR A 149 11.57 -0.53 12.23
N LEU A 150 11.64 -1.38 11.21
CA LEU A 150 10.79 -1.29 10.03
C LEU A 150 9.44 -1.93 10.31
N ARG A 151 8.40 -1.10 10.50
CA ARG A 151 7.03 -1.52 10.74
C ARG A 151 6.37 -2.02 9.47
N SER A 152 6.47 -1.25 8.38
CA SER A 152 5.88 -1.55 7.06
C SER A 152 6.70 -0.92 5.94
N GLY A 153 6.45 -1.37 4.70
CA GLY A 153 7.02 -0.81 3.49
C GLY A 153 8.46 -1.23 3.22
N GLU A 154 9.23 -0.32 2.64
CA GLU A 154 10.59 -0.56 2.16
C GLU A 154 11.50 0.63 2.47
N ILE A 155 12.72 0.33 2.89
CA ILE A 155 13.78 1.33 3.11
C ILE A 155 15.05 0.98 2.37
N LEU A 156 15.73 2.00 1.88
CA LEU A 156 17.11 1.93 1.41
C LEU A 156 17.99 2.57 2.48
N VAL A 157 18.91 1.80 3.03
CA VAL A 157 19.84 2.23 4.08
C VAL A 157 21.23 2.36 3.50
N GLN A 158 21.88 3.48 3.79
CA GLN A 158 23.31 3.69 3.57
C GLN A 158 23.93 4.10 4.88
N THR A 159 24.69 3.19 5.52
CA THR A 159 25.27 3.43 6.82
C THR A 159 26.50 4.34 6.73
N ALA A 160 26.61 5.28 7.66
CA ALA A 160 27.81 6.10 7.83
C ALA A 160 28.95 5.28 8.45
N HIS A 161 30.17 5.71 8.17
CA HIS A 161 31.40 5.16 8.75
C HIS A 161 31.84 5.97 9.99
N GLY A 162 32.57 5.31 10.88
CA GLY A 162 33.22 5.99 12.02
C GLY A 162 32.46 5.90 13.34
N ASP A 163 31.20 5.45 13.36
CA ASP A 163 30.49 5.14 14.60
C ASP A 163 30.71 3.65 14.95
N PRO A 164 31.32 3.33 16.11
CA PRO A 164 31.61 1.94 16.50
C PRO A 164 30.37 1.12 16.88
N ARG A 165 29.24 1.77 17.16
CA ARG A 165 28.01 1.08 17.51
C ARG A 165 27.44 0.34 16.29
N PRO A 166 26.95 -0.90 16.44
CA PRO A 166 26.34 -1.62 15.35
C PRO A 166 25.09 -0.86 14.84
N PHE A 167 24.92 -0.83 13.52
CA PHE A 167 23.70 -0.36 12.87
C PHE A 167 22.80 -1.56 12.59
N VAL A 168 21.57 -1.52 13.08
CA VAL A 168 20.65 -2.63 13.06
C VAL A 168 19.30 -2.18 12.50
N VAL A 169 18.73 -2.99 11.61
CA VAL A 169 17.32 -2.90 11.20
C VAL A 169 16.59 -4.10 11.75
N ASP A 170 15.69 -3.86 12.69
CA ASP A 170 14.80 -4.87 13.25
C ASP A 170 13.47 -4.91 12.48
N THR A 171 12.93 -6.11 12.31
CA THR A 171 11.61 -6.39 11.76
C THR A 171 10.91 -7.44 12.62
N PRO A 172 9.60 -7.67 12.49
CA PRO A 172 8.95 -8.79 13.17
C PRO A 172 9.56 -10.16 12.87
N GLN A 173 10.23 -10.31 11.73
CA GLN A 173 10.84 -11.58 11.30
C GLN A 173 12.25 -11.79 11.87
N GLY A 174 12.94 -10.74 12.25
CA GLY A 174 14.30 -10.87 12.77
C GLY A 174 15.10 -9.58 12.68
N ARG A 175 16.40 -9.71 12.84
CA ARG A 175 17.39 -8.64 12.94
C ARG A 175 18.34 -8.68 11.75
N LEU A 176 18.65 -7.50 11.23
CA LEU A 176 19.58 -7.27 10.13
C LEU A 176 20.67 -6.32 10.62
N ARG A 177 21.89 -6.82 10.84
CA ARG A 177 23.02 -6.03 11.30
C ARG A 177 23.93 -5.64 10.13
N ALA A 178 24.03 -4.36 9.88
CA ALA A 178 24.86 -3.81 8.81
C ALA A 178 26.36 -3.93 9.13
N LEU A 179 27.15 -4.28 8.12
CA LEU A 179 28.61 -4.37 8.19
C LEU A 179 29.29 -3.28 7.34
N GLY A 180 28.80 -2.00 7.46
CA GLY A 180 29.30 -0.88 6.67
C GLY A 180 28.72 -0.85 5.26
N THR A 181 27.40 -0.83 5.12
CA THR A 181 26.69 -1.31 3.92
C THR A 181 25.72 -0.30 3.31
N ARG A 182 25.37 -0.58 2.04
CA ARG A 182 24.18 -0.06 1.36
C ARG A 182 23.29 -1.22 1.01
N PHE A 183 22.05 -1.21 1.52
CA PHE A 183 21.10 -2.34 1.41
C PHE A 183 19.66 -1.88 1.48
N LEU A 184 18.78 -2.73 0.99
CA LEU A 184 17.33 -2.57 1.00
C LEU A 184 16.70 -3.56 1.96
N VAL A 185 15.69 -3.11 2.68
CA VAL A 185 14.84 -3.96 3.53
C VAL A 185 13.39 -3.67 3.18
N ARG A 186 12.65 -4.69 2.73
CA ARG A 186 11.22 -4.61 2.40
C ARG A 186 10.41 -5.60 3.21
N ARG A 187 9.31 -5.14 3.77
CA ARG A 187 8.32 -6.01 4.41
C ARG A 187 7.39 -6.60 3.35
N GLU A 188 7.28 -7.93 3.31
CA GLU A 188 6.45 -8.68 2.36
C GLU A 188 5.53 -9.64 3.13
N GLY A 189 4.38 -9.13 3.60
CA GLY A 189 3.46 -9.91 4.42
C GLY A 189 4.12 -10.45 5.69
N ALA A 190 4.22 -11.78 5.79
CA ALA A 190 4.85 -12.47 6.92
C ALA A 190 6.39 -12.63 6.78
N ALA A 191 7.00 -12.03 5.76
CA ALA A 191 8.43 -12.12 5.50
C ALA A 191 9.08 -10.73 5.39
N THR A 192 10.41 -10.70 5.48
CA THR A 192 11.26 -9.54 5.21
C THR A 192 12.23 -9.88 4.10
N ARG A 193 12.24 -9.12 3.02
CA ARG A 193 13.25 -9.22 1.96
C ARG A 193 14.42 -8.31 2.29
N LEU A 194 15.61 -8.88 2.26
CA LEU A 194 16.89 -8.18 2.32
C LEU A 194 17.53 -8.24 0.94
N ILE A 195 18.01 -7.10 0.43
CA ILE A 195 18.83 -7.02 -0.78
C ILE A 195 20.09 -6.23 -0.42
N VAL A 196 21.26 -6.82 -0.59
CA VAL A 196 22.55 -6.17 -0.27
C VAL A 196 23.17 -5.61 -1.54
N LEU A 197 23.40 -4.29 -1.56
CA LEU A 197 23.96 -3.59 -2.72
C LEU A 197 25.47 -3.36 -2.58
N GLN A 198 25.96 -3.16 -1.35
CA GLN A 198 27.39 -2.95 -1.06
C GLN A 198 27.75 -3.60 0.27
N ALA A 199 28.95 -4.14 0.38
CA ALA A 199 29.53 -4.85 1.52
C ALA A 199 28.66 -6.06 1.95
N ALA A 200 28.23 -6.18 3.22
CA ALA A 200 27.48 -7.33 3.70
C ALA A 200 26.54 -6.98 4.86
N VAL A 201 25.51 -7.77 5.06
CA VAL A 201 24.54 -7.70 6.18
C VAL A 201 24.47 -9.05 6.85
N ALA A 202 24.59 -9.09 8.18
CA ALA A 202 24.33 -10.28 8.97
C ALA A 202 22.83 -10.33 9.28
N ALA A 203 22.16 -11.37 8.82
CA ALA A 203 20.72 -11.60 8.98
C ALA A 203 20.50 -12.68 10.04
N GLN A 204 19.66 -12.39 11.03
CA GLN A 204 19.31 -13.28 12.14
C GLN A 204 17.80 -13.39 12.25
N PRO A 205 17.19 -14.53 11.87
CA PRO A 205 15.77 -14.80 12.08
C PRO A 205 15.39 -14.81 13.56
N ARG A 206 14.17 -14.44 13.87
CA ARG A 206 13.70 -14.26 15.25
C ARG A 206 13.76 -15.54 16.08
N ALA A 207 13.37 -16.66 15.48
CA ALA A 207 13.33 -17.96 16.16
C ALA A 207 14.65 -18.74 16.04
N ASN A 208 15.62 -18.25 15.25
CA ASN A 208 16.92 -18.90 15.05
C ASN A 208 18.04 -17.94 15.48
N PRO A 209 18.83 -18.25 16.53
CA PRO A 209 19.89 -17.36 17.02
C PRO A 209 21.13 -17.30 16.09
N GLY A 210 21.19 -18.13 15.05
CA GLY A 210 22.31 -18.11 14.10
C GLY A 210 22.25 -16.90 13.16
N GLU A 211 23.36 -16.16 13.06
CA GLU A 211 23.53 -15.13 12.03
C GLU A 211 24.05 -15.75 10.73
N GLN A 212 23.46 -15.35 9.59
CA GLN A 212 23.99 -15.65 8.26
C GLN A 212 24.37 -14.35 7.57
N VAL A 213 25.58 -14.32 7.02
CA VAL A 213 26.07 -13.15 6.28
C VAL A 213 25.59 -13.22 4.83
N ILE A 214 24.92 -12.17 4.39
CA ILE A 214 24.48 -11.96 3.00
C ILE A 214 25.39 -10.90 2.38
N ASN A 215 25.97 -11.22 1.23
CA ASN A 215 26.97 -10.40 0.59
C ASN A 215 26.36 -9.47 -0.48
N ALA A 216 27.13 -8.47 -0.90
CA ALA A 216 26.74 -7.61 -2.01
C ALA A 216 26.39 -8.40 -3.27
N GLY A 217 25.30 -8.01 -3.93
CA GLY A 217 24.73 -8.70 -5.09
C GLY A 217 23.81 -9.86 -4.76
N GLU A 218 23.56 -10.13 -3.48
CA GLU A 218 22.64 -11.16 -3.02
C GLU A 218 21.35 -10.56 -2.43
N GLN A 219 20.29 -11.36 -2.49
CA GLN A 219 19.05 -11.14 -1.77
C GLN A 219 18.63 -12.39 -1.01
N VAL A 220 17.88 -12.20 0.06
CA VAL A 220 17.31 -13.31 0.84
C VAL A 220 15.94 -12.92 1.37
N LEU A 221 15.05 -13.90 1.48
CA LEU A 221 13.76 -13.75 2.16
C LEU A 221 13.89 -14.33 3.57
N MET A 222 13.71 -13.47 4.57
CA MET A 222 13.75 -13.85 5.99
C MET A 222 12.32 -14.04 6.50
N GLN A 223 12.05 -15.21 7.04
CA GLN A 223 10.88 -15.54 7.83
C GLN A 223 11.27 -15.60 9.32
N ALA A 224 10.29 -15.67 10.20
CA ALA A 224 10.57 -15.68 11.64
C ALA A 224 11.37 -16.92 12.09
N ASP A 225 11.23 -18.04 11.40
CA ASP A 225 11.84 -19.34 11.67
C ASP A 225 13.13 -19.62 10.91
N GLY A 226 13.41 -18.84 9.83
CA GLY A 226 14.61 -19.08 9.05
C GLY A 226 14.82 -18.09 7.89
N LEU A 227 15.94 -18.30 7.22
CA LEU A 227 16.29 -17.63 5.96
C LEU A 227 16.03 -18.57 4.79
N GLY A 228 15.48 -18.04 3.72
CA GLY A 228 15.44 -18.71 2.43
C GLY A 228 16.86 -18.85 1.84
N GLU A 229 16.96 -19.53 0.71
CA GLU A 229 18.24 -19.60 -0.01
C GLU A 229 18.59 -18.23 -0.60
N PRO A 230 19.85 -17.76 -0.42
CA PRO A 230 20.32 -16.55 -1.09
C PRO A 230 20.21 -16.68 -2.61
N ALA A 231 19.71 -15.64 -3.26
CA ALA A 231 19.61 -15.54 -4.71
C ALA A 231 20.28 -14.25 -5.19
N SER A 232 20.52 -14.12 -6.49
CA SER A 232 21.05 -12.89 -7.06
C SER A 232 20.08 -11.72 -6.83
N ALA A 233 20.61 -10.57 -6.45
CA ALA A 233 19.83 -9.35 -6.33
C ALA A 233 19.27 -8.94 -7.70
N PRO A 234 18.02 -8.45 -7.78
CA PRO A 234 17.44 -7.97 -9.04
C PRO A 234 18.23 -6.77 -9.58
N SER A 235 18.40 -6.71 -10.90
CA SER A 235 18.97 -5.54 -11.55
C SER A 235 18.11 -4.30 -11.24
N GLY A 236 18.74 -3.22 -10.79
CA GLY A 236 18.03 -1.98 -10.48
C GLY A 236 17.11 -2.06 -9.26
N ALA A 237 17.38 -2.94 -8.30
CA ALA A 237 16.60 -3.05 -7.05
C ALA A 237 16.41 -1.70 -6.33
N ASP A 238 17.39 -0.81 -6.41
CA ASP A 238 17.38 0.54 -5.83
C ASP A 238 16.86 1.63 -6.80
N ALA A 239 16.41 1.27 -8.01
CA ALA A 239 16.02 2.24 -9.03
C ALA A 239 14.84 3.13 -8.57
N TRP A 240 13.99 2.61 -7.69
CA TRP A 240 12.89 3.36 -7.09
C TRP A 240 13.39 4.62 -6.37
N SER A 241 14.57 4.58 -5.76
CA SER A 241 15.17 5.75 -5.11
C SER A 241 15.51 6.89 -6.08
N ARG A 242 15.45 6.63 -7.38
CA ARG A 242 15.61 7.59 -8.47
C ARG A 242 14.32 7.76 -9.28
N GLY A 243 13.17 7.35 -8.71
CA GLY A 243 11.86 7.48 -9.33
C GLY A 243 11.56 6.50 -10.47
N MET A 244 12.32 5.40 -10.59
CA MET A 244 12.17 4.41 -11.65
C MET A 244 11.91 3.01 -11.08
N LEU A 245 11.09 2.23 -11.74
CA LEU A 245 10.94 0.79 -11.50
C LEU A 245 11.59 0.05 -12.66
N VAL A 246 12.59 -0.76 -12.36
CA VAL A 246 13.25 -1.63 -13.35
C VAL A 246 12.78 -3.05 -13.11
N VAL A 247 12.29 -3.69 -14.16
CA VAL A 247 11.79 -5.06 -14.11
C VAL A 247 12.36 -5.90 -15.24
N GLU A 248 12.61 -7.16 -14.95
CA GLU A 248 13.13 -8.14 -15.89
C GLU A 248 12.27 -9.40 -15.84
N ASN A 249 11.66 -9.75 -16.97
CA ASN A 249 10.78 -10.91 -17.11
C ASN A 249 9.72 -11.02 -15.99
N GLN A 250 9.17 -9.88 -15.56
CA GLN A 250 8.17 -9.82 -14.48
C GLN A 250 6.76 -10.07 -15.04
N ARG A 251 5.88 -10.66 -14.23
CA ARG A 251 4.45 -10.79 -14.58
C ARG A 251 3.82 -9.41 -14.62
N LEU A 252 2.94 -9.16 -15.59
CA LEU A 252 2.22 -7.89 -15.73
C LEU A 252 1.41 -7.57 -14.49
N GLY A 253 0.77 -8.58 -13.87
CA GLY A 253 0.03 -8.40 -12.62
C GLY A 253 0.91 -7.86 -11.50
N ASP A 254 2.14 -8.37 -11.34
CA ASP A 254 3.06 -7.96 -10.29
C ASP A 254 3.61 -6.54 -10.57
N LEU A 255 3.91 -6.21 -11.84
CA LEU A 255 4.29 -4.85 -12.24
C LEU A 255 3.18 -3.85 -11.87
N LEU A 256 1.92 -4.17 -12.23
CA LEU A 256 0.79 -3.27 -11.98
C LEU A 256 0.47 -3.15 -10.48
N ALA A 257 0.63 -4.22 -9.71
CA ALA A 257 0.53 -4.16 -8.25
C ALA A 257 1.57 -3.19 -7.66
N THR A 258 2.83 -3.30 -8.10
CA THR A 258 3.90 -2.39 -7.67
C THR A 258 3.62 -0.93 -8.10
N LEU A 259 3.21 -0.68 -9.34
CA LEU A 259 2.84 0.67 -9.80
C LEU A 259 1.65 1.23 -9.02
N GLY A 260 0.74 0.37 -8.58
CA GLY A 260 -0.39 0.72 -7.73
C GLY A 260 0.01 1.28 -6.36
N GLU A 261 1.14 0.86 -5.79
CA GLU A 261 1.69 1.40 -4.54
C GLU A 261 2.07 2.89 -4.64
N TYR A 262 2.33 3.38 -5.86
CA TYR A 262 2.76 4.77 -6.12
C TYR A 262 1.65 5.66 -6.66
N ARG A 263 0.45 5.12 -6.81
CA ARG A 263 -0.69 5.83 -7.39
C ARG A 263 -1.81 6.00 -6.38
N HIS A 264 -2.48 7.14 -6.41
CA HIS A 264 -3.79 7.27 -5.78
C HIS A 264 -4.86 6.65 -6.68
N GLY A 265 -5.73 5.82 -6.10
CA GLY A 265 -6.79 5.15 -6.80
C GLY A 265 -6.47 3.70 -7.18
N TYR A 266 -7.40 3.08 -7.89
CA TYR A 266 -7.33 1.66 -8.25
C TYR A 266 -6.62 1.44 -9.58
N LEU A 267 -5.66 0.53 -9.60
CA LEU A 267 -4.99 0.04 -10.79
C LEU A 267 -5.17 -1.48 -10.88
N GLY A 268 -6.05 -1.93 -11.76
CA GLY A 268 -6.37 -3.34 -11.93
C GLY A 268 -5.82 -3.95 -13.22
N VAL A 269 -5.76 -5.27 -13.23
CA VAL A 269 -5.40 -6.08 -14.40
C VAL A 269 -6.48 -7.13 -14.66
N ASP A 270 -6.79 -7.38 -15.92
CA ASP A 270 -7.64 -8.51 -16.28
C ASP A 270 -6.89 -9.83 -16.02
N PRO A 271 -7.46 -10.81 -15.30
CA PRO A 271 -6.78 -12.06 -14.98
C PRO A 271 -6.22 -12.81 -16.20
N ARG A 272 -6.85 -12.66 -17.37
CA ARG A 272 -6.41 -13.33 -18.61
C ARG A 272 -5.04 -12.87 -19.13
N ILE A 273 -4.60 -11.68 -18.71
CA ILE A 273 -3.31 -11.09 -19.15
C ILE A 273 -2.34 -10.86 -17.99
N ALA A 274 -2.72 -11.19 -16.76
CA ALA A 274 -1.89 -10.98 -15.58
C ALA A 274 -0.54 -11.70 -15.64
N ASP A 275 -0.49 -12.84 -16.38
CA ASP A 275 0.72 -13.68 -16.53
C ASP A 275 1.63 -13.26 -17.68
N LEU A 276 1.24 -12.27 -18.50
CA LEU A 276 2.12 -11.73 -19.54
C LEU A 276 3.43 -11.24 -18.91
N ARG A 277 4.53 -11.47 -19.60
CA ARG A 277 5.86 -11.11 -19.14
C ARG A 277 6.33 -9.82 -19.79
N ILE A 278 6.95 -8.97 -18.97
CA ILE A 278 7.47 -7.69 -19.40
C ILE A 278 8.82 -7.41 -18.78
N SER A 279 9.69 -6.76 -19.54
CA SER A 279 10.95 -6.19 -19.08
C SER A 279 11.03 -4.73 -19.50
N GLY A 280 11.57 -3.88 -18.64
CA GLY A 280 11.70 -2.46 -18.94
C GLY A 280 11.91 -1.60 -17.71
N SER A 281 11.95 -0.28 -17.95
CA SER A 281 12.06 0.73 -16.91
C SER A 281 10.85 1.64 -16.97
N PHE A 282 10.17 1.79 -15.83
CA PHE A 282 8.91 2.51 -15.72
C PHE A 282 9.02 3.66 -14.72
N PRO A 283 8.57 4.88 -15.06
CA PRO A 283 8.57 6.00 -14.13
C PRO A 283 7.54 5.77 -13.01
N LEU A 284 7.94 5.93 -11.75
CA LEU A 284 7.07 5.73 -10.58
C LEU A 284 6.21 6.96 -10.27
N HIS A 285 6.72 8.16 -10.53
CA HIS A 285 6.00 9.41 -10.25
C HIS A 285 5.01 9.81 -11.36
N ASP A 286 5.02 9.09 -12.49
CA ASP A 286 4.12 9.31 -13.62
C ASP A 286 3.54 7.96 -14.06
N SER A 287 2.54 7.49 -13.31
CA SER A 287 1.90 6.20 -13.58
C SER A 287 1.20 6.17 -14.94
N ASP A 288 0.71 7.29 -15.45
CA ASP A 288 0.06 7.35 -16.76
C ASP A 288 1.07 7.15 -17.89
N ARG A 289 2.27 7.71 -17.76
CA ARG A 289 3.38 7.47 -18.68
C ARG A 289 3.89 6.03 -18.59
N ALA A 290 3.98 5.46 -17.38
CA ALA A 290 4.31 4.06 -17.18
C ALA A 290 3.30 3.13 -17.88
N LEU A 291 2.00 3.41 -17.71
CA LEU A 291 0.94 2.63 -18.34
C LEU A 291 0.91 2.80 -19.87
N ALA A 292 1.20 4.00 -20.40
CA ALA A 292 1.26 4.26 -21.83
C ALA A 292 2.36 3.46 -22.55
N ALA A 293 3.37 2.97 -21.83
CA ALA A 293 4.42 2.12 -22.37
C ALA A 293 4.01 0.64 -22.56
N LEU A 294 2.87 0.20 -22.00
CA LEU A 294 2.43 -1.19 -22.06
C LEU A 294 1.86 -1.60 -23.43
N PRO A 295 0.92 -0.87 -24.08
CA PRO A 295 0.32 -1.29 -25.34
C PRO A 295 1.29 -1.48 -26.50
N PRO A 296 2.38 -0.70 -26.64
CA PRO A 296 3.37 -0.95 -27.70
C PRO A 296 4.14 -2.27 -27.53
N SER A 297 4.21 -2.79 -26.30
CA SER A 297 5.02 -3.97 -25.96
C SER A 297 4.18 -5.23 -25.74
N LEU A 298 2.90 -5.08 -25.43
CA LEU A 298 1.99 -6.17 -25.05
C LEU A 298 0.63 -6.00 -25.75
N PRO A 299 -0.11 -7.08 -26.01
CA PRO A 299 -1.45 -7.04 -26.60
C PRO A 299 -2.48 -6.61 -25.55
N VAL A 300 -2.34 -5.40 -25.02
CA VAL A 300 -3.18 -4.85 -23.97
C VAL A 300 -3.69 -3.45 -24.33
N ARG A 301 -4.76 -3.02 -23.70
CA ARG A 301 -5.27 -1.64 -23.75
C ARG A 301 -5.55 -1.13 -22.34
N ILE A 302 -5.49 0.18 -22.17
CA ILE A 302 -5.72 0.85 -20.90
C ILE A 302 -7.16 1.39 -20.91
N GLU A 303 -8.00 0.87 -20.04
CA GLU A 303 -9.34 1.40 -19.78
C GLU A 303 -9.29 2.34 -18.59
N ARG A 304 -9.73 3.60 -18.81
CA ARG A 304 -9.88 4.60 -17.77
C ARG A 304 -11.35 4.87 -17.57
N HIS A 305 -11.89 4.46 -16.44
CA HIS A 305 -13.28 4.79 -16.09
C HIS A 305 -13.35 6.15 -15.41
N THR A 306 -12.34 6.48 -14.60
CA THR A 306 -12.10 7.79 -13.98
C THR A 306 -10.59 8.01 -13.84
N GLY A 307 -10.17 9.21 -13.40
CA GLY A 307 -8.76 9.44 -13.00
C GLY A 307 -8.29 8.52 -11.87
N TRP A 308 -9.24 7.98 -11.08
CA TRP A 308 -8.99 7.11 -9.91
C TRP A 308 -9.10 5.62 -10.21
N TRP A 309 -9.73 5.26 -11.32
CA TRP A 309 -9.94 3.87 -11.70
C TRP A 309 -9.40 3.58 -13.08
N VAL A 310 -8.32 2.85 -13.10
CA VAL A 310 -7.65 2.40 -14.32
C VAL A 310 -7.57 0.88 -14.31
N ARG A 311 -7.83 0.27 -15.46
CA ARG A 311 -7.72 -1.18 -15.65
C ARG A 311 -6.95 -1.49 -16.93
N VAL A 312 -6.04 -2.44 -16.86
CA VAL A 312 -5.35 -3.00 -18.02
C VAL A 312 -6.09 -4.26 -18.47
N VAL A 313 -6.53 -4.27 -19.73
CA VAL A 313 -7.36 -5.34 -20.29
C VAL A 313 -6.75 -5.85 -21.61
N PRO A 314 -7.12 -7.05 -22.09
CA PRO A 314 -6.68 -7.55 -23.39
C PRO A 314 -7.04 -6.57 -24.51
N GLN A 315 -6.14 -6.40 -25.48
CA GLN A 315 -6.50 -5.75 -26.74
C GLN A 315 -7.52 -6.64 -27.46
N GLN A 316 -8.67 -6.10 -27.80
CA GLN A 316 -9.65 -6.82 -28.61
C GLN A 316 -9.04 -7.09 -29.98
N ALA A 317 -9.11 -8.33 -30.46
CA ALA A 317 -8.83 -8.61 -31.85
C ALA A 317 -9.79 -7.79 -32.74
N PRO A 318 -9.33 -7.20 -33.86
CA PRO A 318 -10.24 -6.55 -34.79
C PRO A 318 -11.34 -7.57 -35.14
N ALA A 319 -12.61 -7.16 -35.00
CA ALA A 319 -13.72 -7.95 -35.47
C ALA A 319 -13.56 -8.14 -36.98
N ASN A 320 -13.36 -9.38 -37.42
CA ASN A 320 -13.35 -9.77 -38.83
C ASN A 320 -14.73 -9.57 -39.42
#